data_3f327e438d1a6f72a0afa28661cbf6a7
#
_entry.id   3f327e438d1a6f72a0afa28661cbf6a7
#
_cell.length_a   1.000
_cell.length_b   1.000
_cell.length_c   1.000
_cell.angle_alpha   90.00
_cell.angle_beta   90.00
_cell.angle_gamma   90.00
#
_symmetry.space_group_name_H-M   'P 1'
#
loop_
_entity.id
_entity.type
_entity.pdbx_description
1 polymer ?
#
loop_
_entity_poly.entity_id
_entity_poly.type
_entity_poly.pdbx_seq_one_letter_code
_entity_poly.pdbx_strand_id
1 'polypeptide(L)'
;IERVRTAWGVTIRDGFGQTETTCQIGNTPGQPVVPGSVGRPLPGYRVELVDHDDQPASEGEIVLPLSHRPLGLMQGYANNAKATADAMRNGYYHTSDVALRRDDGYFVYIGRTDDVFKSSDYRLSPFELESVLIEHEAIAEAAVVPSSDPLRLSVPKAFVTVRQGYEAGPELARAVFLFSREKLAPYKRIRRLQFSELPKTISGKIRRVELRRLELERTPQPARLPGEYWEEDFA
;
A
#
# COMPACT_ATOMS: atom_id res chain seq x y z
N ILE A 1 -2.37 17.68 1.68
CA ILE A 1 -2.91 18.45 2.82
C ILE A 1 -2.67 19.93 2.55
N GLU A 2 -1.41 20.40 2.39
CA GLU A 2 -1.06 21.83 2.25
C GLU A 2 -1.75 22.52 1.07
N ARG A 3 -1.79 21.93 -0.12
CA ARG A 3 -2.48 22.50 -1.30
C ARG A 3 -3.96 22.78 -1.04
N VAL A 4 -4.66 21.87 -0.36
CA VAL A 4 -6.08 22.02 -0.02
C VAL A 4 -6.25 23.08 1.06
N ARG A 5 -5.37 23.09 2.07
CA ARG A 5 -5.38 24.12 3.11
C ARG A 5 -5.18 25.51 2.54
N THR A 6 -4.24 25.66 1.62
CA THR A 6 -3.98 26.96 0.95
C THR A 6 -5.15 27.39 0.07
N ALA A 7 -5.74 26.44 -0.69
CA ALA A 7 -6.81 26.78 -1.65
C ALA A 7 -8.18 26.99 -0.98
N TRP A 8 -8.49 26.24 0.08
CA TRP A 8 -9.84 26.18 0.65
C TRP A 8 -9.91 26.49 2.15
N GLY A 9 -8.79 26.74 2.82
CA GLY A 9 -8.73 26.95 4.27
C GLY A 9 -9.10 25.70 5.10
N VAL A 10 -9.18 24.52 4.47
CA VAL A 10 -9.62 23.27 5.09
C VAL A 10 -8.42 22.35 5.34
N THR A 11 -8.35 21.77 6.53
CA THR A 11 -7.37 20.76 6.86
C THR A 11 -7.95 19.36 6.60
N ILE A 12 -7.40 18.64 5.60
CA ILE A 12 -7.71 17.23 5.38
C ILE A 12 -7.15 16.42 6.55
N ARG A 13 -7.97 15.52 7.09
CA ARG A 13 -7.63 14.61 8.16
C ARG A 13 -7.74 13.18 7.64
N ASP A 14 -6.62 12.49 7.64
CA ASP A 14 -6.56 11.10 7.23
C ASP A 14 -7.06 10.16 8.35
N GLY A 15 -7.47 8.96 7.97
CA GLY A 15 -7.92 7.93 8.88
C GLY A 15 -7.88 6.55 8.23
N PHE A 16 -7.99 5.52 9.06
CA PHE A 16 -7.99 4.12 8.64
C PHE A 16 -9.22 3.40 9.18
N GLY A 17 -9.81 2.58 8.33
CA GLY A 17 -10.89 1.67 8.66
C GLY A 17 -11.25 0.78 7.48
N GLN A 18 -12.13 -0.16 7.74
CA GLN A 18 -12.60 -1.15 6.77
C GLN A 18 -14.13 -1.19 6.79
N THR A 19 -14.74 -1.80 5.79
CA THR A 19 -16.19 -2.08 5.80
C THR A 19 -16.57 -2.92 7.03
N GLU A 20 -15.67 -3.79 7.43
CA GLU A 20 -15.78 -4.71 8.57
C GLU A 20 -15.74 -4.00 9.93
N THR A 21 -15.16 -2.80 10.01
CA THR A 21 -14.83 -2.13 11.29
C THR A 21 -15.33 -0.70 11.39
N THR A 22 -15.76 -0.07 10.30
CA THR A 22 -15.87 1.38 10.16
C THR A 22 -14.49 2.08 10.37
N CYS A 23 -14.44 3.38 10.68
CA CYS A 23 -13.19 4.07 10.97
C CYS A 23 -12.71 3.72 12.38
N GLN A 24 -11.51 3.18 12.50
CA GLN A 24 -10.94 2.73 13.79
C GLN A 24 -9.74 3.55 14.25
N ILE A 25 -9.05 4.22 13.32
CA ILE A 25 -7.93 5.12 13.59
C ILE A 25 -8.19 6.42 12.84
N GLY A 26 -7.92 7.57 13.42
CA GLY A 26 -8.17 8.84 12.74
C GLY A 26 -7.46 10.04 13.34
N ASN A 27 -7.23 11.04 12.50
CA ASN A 27 -6.80 12.38 12.91
C ASN A 27 -8.04 13.20 13.29
N THR A 28 -8.48 13.13 14.55
CA THR A 28 -9.70 13.81 15.01
C THR A 28 -9.49 15.32 15.22
N PRO A 29 -10.56 16.14 15.20
CA PRO A 29 -10.48 17.52 15.68
C PRO A 29 -9.93 17.61 17.09
N GLY A 30 -9.12 18.64 17.37
CA GLY A 30 -8.45 18.81 18.66
C GLY A 30 -7.09 18.11 18.78
N GLN A 31 -6.74 17.26 17.80
CA GLN A 31 -5.39 16.68 17.70
C GLN A 31 -4.57 17.36 16.59
N PRO A 32 -3.25 17.50 16.76
CA PRO A 32 -2.37 17.86 15.65
C PRO A 32 -2.52 16.88 14.50
N VAL A 33 -2.57 17.37 13.27
CA VAL A 33 -2.50 16.50 12.07
C VAL A 33 -1.04 16.24 11.77
N VAL A 34 -0.66 14.96 11.77
CA VAL A 34 0.67 14.50 11.41
C VAL A 34 0.62 14.00 9.97
N PRO A 35 1.19 14.73 8.99
CA PRO A 35 1.23 14.28 7.60
C PRO A 35 1.89 12.89 7.48
N GLY A 36 1.31 12.02 6.64
CA GLY A 36 1.77 10.63 6.49
C GLY A 36 1.28 9.66 7.56
N SER A 37 0.56 10.17 8.58
CA SER A 37 -0.07 9.33 9.60
C SER A 37 -1.58 9.25 9.40
N VAL A 38 -2.14 8.07 9.62
CA VAL A 38 -3.60 7.85 9.65
C VAL A 38 -4.23 8.25 10.99
N GLY A 39 -3.43 8.77 11.95
CA GLY A 39 -3.95 9.26 13.23
C GLY A 39 -3.70 8.32 14.40
N ARG A 40 -4.60 8.42 15.40
CA ARG A 40 -4.61 7.61 16.62
C ARG A 40 -5.91 6.80 16.73
N PRO A 41 -5.94 5.71 17.54
CA PRO A 41 -7.18 4.96 17.76
C PRO A 41 -8.34 5.85 18.18
N LEU A 42 -9.50 5.65 17.56
CA LEU A 42 -10.71 6.38 17.86
C LEU A 42 -11.38 5.85 19.14
N PRO A 43 -12.18 6.66 19.84
CA PRO A 43 -12.95 6.20 21.00
C PRO A 43 -13.75 4.93 20.69
N GLY A 44 -13.65 3.94 21.58
CA GLY A 44 -14.30 2.64 21.43
C GLY A 44 -13.48 1.60 20.68
N TYR A 45 -12.33 1.97 20.11
CA TYR A 45 -11.39 1.03 19.48
C TYR A 45 -10.12 0.88 20.31
N ARG A 46 -9.80 -0.36 20.66
CA ARG A 46 -8.49 -0.76 21.12
C ARG A 46 -7.73 -1.36 19.94
N VAL A 47 -6.74 -0.65 19.44
CA VAL A 47 -5.94 -1.06 18.28
C VAL A 47 -4.58 -1.52 18.76
N GLU A 48 -4.20 -2.72 18.36
CA GLU A 48 -2.90 -3.32 18.65
C GLU A 48 -2.18 -3.64 17.33
N LEU A 49 -0.86 -3.79 17.39
CA LEU A 49 -0.04 -4.29 16.30
C LEU A 49 0.59 -5.60 16.73
N VAL A 50 0.53 -6.59 15.85
CA VAL A 50 1.12 -7.91 16.08
C VAL A 50 2.06 -8.30 14.94
N ASP A 51 3.09 -9.08 15.26
CA ASP A 51 3.96 -9.70 14.28
C ASP A 51 3.34 -10.97 13.65
N HIS A 52 4.12 -11.74 12.90
CA HIS A 52 3.65 -12.96 12.24
C HIS A 52 3.33 -14.12 13.20
N ASP A 53 3.79 -14.04 14.47
CA ASP A 53 3.52 -15.01 15.53
C ASP A 53 2.43 -14.48 16.50
N ASP A 54 1.68 -13.45 16.08
CA ASP A 54 0.67 -12.76 16.87
C ASP A 54 1.20 -12.17 18.20
N GLN A 55 2.52 -11.82 18.24
CA GLN A 55 3.11 -11.16 19.40
C GLN A 55 3.05 -9.63 19.24
N PRO A 56 2.86 -8.89 20.35
CA PRO A 56 2.84 -7.43 20.33
C PRO A 56 4.09 -6.84 19.68
N ALA A 57 3.90 -5.90 18.74
CA ALA A 57 4.96 -5.26 17.98
C ALA A 57 4.74 -3.75 17.84
N SER A 58 5.81 -3.01 17.52
CA SER A 58 5.71 -1.60 17.12
C SER A 58 5.40 -1.41 15.63
N GLU A 59 5.73 -2.43 14.82
CA GLU A 59 5.37 -2.54 13.41
C GLU A 59 4.78 -3.94 13.17
N GLY A 60 3.60 -4.02 12.58
CA GLY A 60 2.93 -5.29 12.35
C GLY A 60 1.51 -5.14 11.83
N GLU A 61 0.79 -6.24 11.82
CA GLU A 61 -0.61 -6.26 11.41
C GLU A 61 -1.47 -5.51 12.44
N ILE A 62 -2.35 -4.65 11.93
CA ILE A 62 -3.37 -3.98 12.75
C ILE A 62 -4.40 -5.02 13.18
N VAL A 63 -4.59 -5.18 14.48
CA VAL A 63 -5.57 -6.10 15.04
C VAL A 63 -6.45 -5.44 16.09
N LEU A 64 -7.67 -6.00 16.26
CA LEU A 64 -8.60 -5.58 17.32
C LEU A 64 -8.82 -6.75 18.29
N PRO A 65 -8.49 -6.60 19.60
CA PRO A 65 -8.73 -7.65 20.59
C PRO A 65 -10.22 -7.97 20.71
N LEU A 66 -10.60 -9.24 20.53
CA LEU A 66 -11.98 -9.69 20.64
C LEU A 66 -12.50 -9.67 22.08
N SER A 67 -11.61 -9.66 23.08
CA SER A 67 -11.96 -9.45 24.48
C SER A 67 -12.52 -8.05 24.75
N HIS A 68 -12.23 -7.09 23.87
CA HIS A 68 -12.75 -5.71 23.91
C HIS A 68 -13.37 -5.38 22.55
N ARG A 69 -14.25 -6.26 22.07
CA ARG A 69 -14.87 -6.17 20.75
C ARG A 69 -15.60 -4.83 20.58
N PRO A 70 -15.18 -3.96 19.63
CA PRO A 70 -15.84 -2.69 19.39
C PRO A 70 -17.20 -2.91 18.72
N LEU A 71 -18.16 -2.01 18.98
CA LEU A 71 -19.51 -2.08 18.41
C LEU A 71 -19.50 -2.01 16.87
N GLY A 72 -18.52 -1.32 16.29
CA GLY A 72 -18.38 -1.19 14.83
C GLY A 72 -17.80 -2.42 14.14
N LEU A 73 -17.32 -3.45 14.86
CA LEU A 73 -16.79 -4.65 14.23
C LEU A 73 -17.93 -5.57 13.75
N MET A 74 -17.87 -5.98 12.48
CA MET A 74 -18.83 -6.92 11.87
C MET A 74 -19.02 -8.19 12.70
N GLN A 75 -20.18 -8.83 12.59
CA GLN A 75 -20.42 -10.12 13.24
C GLN A 75 -19.68 -11.27 12.52
N GLY A 76 -19.50 -11.16 11.22
CA GLY A 76 -18.81 -12.11 10.37
C GLY A 76 -19.18 -11.90 8.90
N TYR A 77 -18.54 -12.66 8.03
CA TYR A 77 -18.86 -12.69 6.60
C TYR A 77 -20.09 -13.56 6.33
N ALA A 78 -21.08 -12.98 5.67
CA ALA A 78 -22.31 -13.70 5.34
C ALA A 78 -22.02 -14.95 4.49
N ASN A 79 -22.58 -16.08 4.91
CA ASN A 79 -22.42 -17.40 4.25
C ASN A 79 -20.95 -17.84 4.04
N ASN A 80 -20.01 -17.31 4.82
CA ASN A 80 -18.60 -17.68 4.75
C ASN A 80 -17.97 -17.80 6.15
N ALA A 81 -18.34 -18.89 6.83
CA ALA A 81 -17.83 -19.17 8.18
C ALA A 81 -16.30 -19.35 8.22
N LYS A 82 -15.72 -19.90 7.14
CA LYS A 82 -14.27 -20.06 7.05
C LYS A 82 -13.55 -18.70 7.05
N ALA A 83 -13.96 -17.77 6.18
CA ALA A 83 -13.36 -16.44 6.13
C ALA A 83 -13.55 -15.68 7.46
N THR A 84 -14.69 -15.89 8.15
CA THR A 84 -14.93 -15.33 9.49
C THR A 84 -13.94 -15.89 10.50
N ALA A 85 -13.75 -17.21 10.54
CA ALA A 85 -12.78 -17.84 11.44
C ALA A 85 -11.34 -17.42 11.13
N ASP A 86 -10.97 -17.32 9.86
CA ASP A 86 -9.66 -16.88 9.42
C ASP A 86 -9.37 -15.41 9.83
N ALA A 87 -10.38 -14.53 9.79
CA ALA A 87 -10.27 -13.16 10.21
C ALA A 87 -10.33 -12.97 11.74
N MET A 88 -11.05 -13.86 12.45
CA MET A 88 -11.25 -13.79 13.91
C MET A 88 -10.52 -14.95 14.59
N ARG A 89 -9.20 -14.96 14.55
CA ARG A 89 -8.35 -16.02 15.12
C ARG A 89 -7.52 -15.51 16.29
N ASN A 90 -7.05 -16.43 17.12
CA ASN A 90 -6.11 -16.17 18.22
C ASN A 90 -6.51 -15.01 19.18
N GLY A 91 -7.83 -14.78 19.33
CA GLY A 91 -8.35 -13.73 20.19
C GLY A 91 -8.38 -12.33 19.58
N TYR A 92 -8.05 -12.20 18.29
CA TYR A 92 -8.04 -10.96 17.54
C TYR A 92 -8.92 -11.00 16.29
N TYR A 93 -9.44 -9.84 15.89
CA TYR A 93 -9.83 -9.58 14.52
C TYR A 93 -8.60 -9.06 13.75
N HIS A 94 -8.22 -9.75 12.70
CA HIS A 94 -7.09 -9.45 11.83
C HIS A 94 -7.54 -8.64 10.62
N THR A 95 -6.98 -7.43 10.47
CA THR A 95 -7.37 -6.54 9.36
C THR A 95 -6.68 -6.88 8.04
N SER A 96 -5.60 -7.65 8.08
CA SER A 96 -4.64 -7.85 6.99
C SER A 96 -3.97 -6.54 6.51
N ASP A 97 -4.02 -5.49 7.30
CA ASP A 97 -3.36 -4.22 7.04
C ASP A 97 -2.22 -4.01 8.04
N VAL A 98 -1.08 -3.53 7.57
CA VAL A 98 0.15 -3.36 8.35
C VAL A 98 0.38 -1.88 8.63
N ALA A 99 0.78 -1.56 9.83
CA ALA A 99 1.17 -0.22 10.24
C ALA A 99 2.39 -0.22 11.17
N LEU A 100 2.99 0.95 11.31
CA LEU A 100 3.97 1.29 12.35
C LEU A 100 3.30 2.19 13.38
N ARG A 101 3.47 1.90 14.67
CA ARG A 101 3.08 2.80 15.76
C ARG A 101 4.29 3.61 16.20
N ARG A 102 4.20 4.92 16.08
CA ARG A 102 5.19 5.88 16.53
C ARG A 102 5.14 6.04 18.06
N ASP A 103 6.22 6.54 18.66
CA ASP A 103 6.32 6.81 20.10
C ASP A 103 5.27 7.82 20.59
N ASP A 104 4.84 8.74 19.72
CA ASP A 104 3.78 9.71 19.99
C ASP A 104 2.36 9.13 19.86
N GLY A 105 2.24 7.84 19.60
CA GLY A 105 0.99 7.10 19.50
C GLY A 105 0.25 7.22 18.18
N TYR A 106 0.83 7.91 17.17
CA TYR A 106 0.29 7.94 15.83
C TYR A 106 0.64 6.68 15.04
N PHE A 107 -0.27 6.27 14.17
CA PHE A 107 -0.09 5.13 13.27
C PHE A 107 0.28 5.60 11.87
N VAL A 108 1.28 4.98 11.27
CA VAL A 108 1.68 5.16 9.88
C VAL A 108 1.30 3.90 9.12
N TYR A 109 0.43 4.03 8.13
CA TYR A 109 0.01 2.90 7.30
C TYR A 109 1.14 2.47 6.37
N ILE A 110 1.42 1.17 6.33
CA ILE A 110 2.47 0.59 5.48
C ILE A 110 1.85 -0.08 4.26
N GLY A 111 0.78 -0.86 4.43
CA GLY A 111 0.16 -1.58 3.33
C GLY A 111 -0.57 -2.82 3.81
N ARG A 112 -0.98 -3.68 2.88
CA ARG A 112 -1.59 -4.97 3.19
C ARG A 112 -0.53 -6.04 3.38
N THR A 113 -0.82 -7.01 4.24
CA THR A 113 0.07 -8.16 4.50
C THR A 113 0.33 -8.97 3.24
N ASP A 114 -0.67 -9.08 2.36
CA ASP A 114 -0.61 -9.80 1.09
C ASP A 114 -0.01 -8.98 -0.07
N ASP A 115 0.13 -7.67 0.08
CA ASP A 115 0.75 -6.79 -0.92
C ASP A 115 2.24 -6.55 -0.65
N VAL A 116 2.65 -6.52 0.63
CA VAL A 116 4.06 -6.37 1.00
C VAL A 116 4.89 -7.56 0.49
N PHE A 117 5.99 -7.28 -0.18
CA PHE A 117 6.85 -8.32 -0.77
C PHE A 117 8.32 -8.14 -0.41
N LYS A 118 9.10 -9.22 -0.58
CA LYS A 118 10.56 -9.19 -0.38
C LYS A 118 11.27 -8.87 -1.68
N SER A 119 12.25 -7.95 -1.60
CA SER A 119 13.25 -7.71 -2.63
C SER A 119 14.62 -7.82 -1.96
N SER A 120 15.38 -8.86 -2.27
CA SER A 120 16.52 -9.29 -1.45
C SER A 120 16.08 -9.49 0.01
N ASP A 121 16.76 -8.88 0.98
CA ASP A 121 16.42 -8.96 2.40
C ASP A 121 15.44 -7.88 2.88
N TYR A 122 14.99 -7.01 1.98
CA TYR A 122 14.12 -5.90 2.34
C TYR A 122 12.64 -6.23 2.09
N ARG A 123 11.78 -5.85 3.04
CA ARG A 123 10.33 -5.84 2.85
C ARG A 123 9.93 -4.50 2.24
N LEU A 124 9.23 -4.56 1.12
CA LEU A 124 8.79 -3.37 0.38
C LEU A 124 7.28 -3.23 0.45
N SER A 125 6.84 -2.02 0.70
CA SER A 125 5.44 -1.62 0.66
C SER A 125 5.09 -1.08 -0.73
N PRO A 126 4.21 -1.73 -1.50
CA PRO A 126 3.69 -1.14 -2.73
C PRO A 126 3.08 0.24 -2.51
N PHE A 127 2.35 0.43 -1.42
CA PHE A 127 1.68 1.68 -1.10
C PHE A 127 2.68 2.85 -0.99
N GLU A 128 3.82 2.65 -0.33
CA GLU A 128 4.88 3.66 -0.23
C GLU A 128 5.44 4.02 -1.61
N LEU A 129 5.72 3.02 -2.43
CA LEU A 129 6.29 3.22 -3.76
C LEU A 129 5.31 3.92 -4.70
N GLU A 130 4.04 3.52 -4.67
CA GLU A 130 2.96 4.13 -5.43
C GLU A 130 2.73 5.58 -5.01
N SER A 131 2.77 5.87 -3.70
CA SER A 131 2.62 7.23 -3.17
C SER A 131 3.70 8.18 -3.69
N VAL A 132 4.92 7.69 -3.85
CA VAL A 132 6.00 8.46 -4.47
C VAL A 132 5.78 8.63 -5.96
N LEU A 133 5.42 7.56 -6.68
CA LEU A 133 5.24 7.62 -8.14
C LEU A 133 4.17 8.62 -8.57
N ILE A 134 3.04 8.71 -7.84
CA ILE A 134 1.96 9.65 -8.18
C ILE A 134 2.31 11.12 -7.93
N GLU A 135 3.45 11.42 -7.27
CA GLU A 135 3.99 12.78 -7.19
C GLU A 135 4.57 13.26 -8.52
N HIS A 136 4.96 12.33 -9.41
CA HIS A 136 5.46 12.67 -10.74
C HIS A 136 4.34 13.26 -11.60
N GLU A 137 4.60 14.41 -12.24
CA GLU A 137 3.58 15.19 -12.95
C GLU A 137 2.86 14.44 -14.06
N ALA A 138 3.55 13.50 -14.74
CA ALA A 138 2.99 12.72 -15.84
C ALA A 138 2.20 11.48 -15.38
N ILE A 139 2.23 11.09 -14.10
CA ILE A 139 1.61 9.88 -13.59
C ILE A 139 0.23 10.19 -13.01
N ALA A 140 -0.80 9.57 -13.58
CA ALA A 140 -2.17 9.66 -13.05
C ALA A 140 -2.41 8.65 -11.94
N GLU A 141 -2.01 7.39 -12.15
CA GLU A 141 -2.17 6.29 -11.23
C GLU A 141 -0.98 5.34 -11.33
N ALA A 142 -0.65 4.68 -10.24
CA ALA A 142 0.40 3.67 -10.20
C ALA A 142 -0.03 2.47 -9.37
N ALA A 143 0.41 1.28 -9.77
CA ALA A 143 0.33 0.05 -8.98
C ALA A 143 1.68 -0.65 -9.02
N VAL A 144 2.20 -1.01 -7.85
CA VAL A 144 3.49 -1.70 -7.74
C VAL A 144 3.27 -3.14 -7.28
N VAL A 145 3.92 -4.06 -7.97
CA VAL A 145 3.91 -5.49 -7.62
C VAL A 145 5.32 -6.08 -7.73
N PRO A 146 5.59 -7.20 -7.05
CA PRO A 146 6.85 -7.92 -7.25
C PRO A 146 6.92 -8.51 -8.65
N SER A 147 8.05 -8.34 -9.31
CA SER A 147 8.40 -9.02 -10.55
C SER A 147 9.63 -9.89 -10.32
N SER A 148 9.62 -11.13 -10.80
CA SER A 148 10.68 -12.12 -10.54
C SER A 148 12.04 -11.63 -11.02
N ASP A 149 13.07 -11.80 -10.20
CA ASP A 149 14.45 -11.41 -10.49
C ASP A 149 15.41 -12.51 -10.02
N PRO A 150 16.36 -12.95 -10.87
CA PRO A 150 17.24 -14.08 -10.54
C PRO A 150 18.24 -13.78 -9.42
N LEU A 151 18.57 -12.50 -9.17
CA LEU A 151 19.54 -12.10 -8.15
C LEU A 151 18.88 -11.62 -6.86
N ARG A 152 17.70 -10.97 -6.97
CA ARG A 152 17.03 -10.29 -5.84
C ARG A 152 15.75 -10.97 -5.40
N LEU A 153 15.47 -12.19 -5.87
CA LEU A 153 14.21 -12.90 -5.70
C LEU A 153 13.07 -12.19 -6.43
N SER A 154 12.83 -10.93 -6.13
CA SER A 154 11.93 -10.07 -6.86
C SER A 154 12.39 -8.61 -6.85
N VAL A 155 11.90 -7.83 -7.78
CA VAL A 155 12.14 -6.39 -7.87
C VAL A 155 10.82 -5.64 -8.02
N PRO A 156 10.74 -4.36 -7.56
CA PRO A 156 9.55 -3.55 -7.77
C PRO A 156 9.30 -3.29 -9.26
N LYS A 157 8.12 -3.71 -9.73
CA LYS A 157 7.58 -3.36 -11.04
C LYS A 157 6.38 -2.45 -10.87
N ALA A 158 6.43 -1.28 -11.52
CA ALA A 158 5.34 -0.33 -11.55
C ALA A 158 4.52 -0.49 -12.85
N PHE A 159 3.21 -0.61 -12.70
CA PHE A 159 2.23 -0.41 -13.76
C PHE A 159 1.69 1.01 -13.60
N VAL A 160 1.70 1.80 -14.67
CA VAL A 160 1.45 3.24 -14.59
C VAL A 160 0.48 3.68 -15.66
N THR A 161 -0.54 4.44 -15.26
CA THR A 161 -1.42 5.17 -16.16
C THR A 161 -0.92 6.60 -16.29
N VAL A 162 -0.72 7.03 -17.54
CA VAL A 162 -0.21 8.37 -17.85
C VAL A 162 -1.32 9.39 -17.84
N ARG A 163 -1.05 10.60 -17.37
CA ARG A 163 -2.00 11.73 -17.43
C ARG A 163 -2.22 12.20 -18.85
N GLN A 164 -3.38 12.77 -19.10
CA GLN A 164 -3.67 13.45 -20.37
C GLN A 164 -2.63 14.54 -20.68
N GLY A 165 -2.14 14.56 -21.90
CA GLY A 165 -1.11 15.49 -22.36
C GLY A 165 0.32 14.95 -22.27
N TYR A 166 0.52 13.74 -21.74
CA TYR A 166 1.79 13.04 -21.74
C TYR A 166 1.71 11.78 -22.61
N GLU A 167 2.80 11.42 -23.25
CA GLU A 167 2.89 10.23 -24.10
C GLU A 167 3.71 9.13 -23.39
N ALA A 168 3.18 7.90 -23.41
CA ALA A 168 3.89 6.73 -22.94
C ALA A 168 5.02 6.38 -23.89
N GLY A 169 6.25 6.30 -23.40
CA GLY A 169 7.41 6.00 -24.24
C GLY A 169 8.72 5.93 -23.45
N PRO A 170 9.84 5.66 -24.12
CA PRO A 170 11.14 5.50 -23.46
C PRO A 170 11.60 6.78 -22.74
N GLU A 171 11.30 7.95 -23.27
CA GLU A 171 11.65 9.25 -22.66
C GLU A 171 10.95 9.40 -21.28
N LEU A 172 9.64 9.14 -21.24
CA LEU A 172 8.88 9.19 -19.99
C LEU A 172 9.33 8.07 -19.02
N ALA A 173 9.61 6.86 -19.54
CA ALA A 173 10.12 5.77 -18.71
C ALA A 173 11.44 6.18 -18.03
N ARG A 174 12.36 6.77 -18.77
CA ARG A 174 13.62 7.30 -18.24
C ARG A 174 13.38 8.34 -17.16
N ALA A 175 12.47 9.29 -17.40
CA ALA A 175 12.14 10.33 -16.42
C ALA A 175 11.59 9.74 -15.11
N VAL A 176 10.69 8.74 -15.19
CA VAL A 176 10.12 8.05 -14.03
C VAL A 176 11.21 7.29 -13.25
N PHE A 177 12.15 6.59 -13.92
CA PHE A 177 13.25 5.92 -13.25
C PHE A 177 14.17 6.91 -12.54
N LEU A 178 14.52 8.04 -13.17
CA LEU A 178 15.31 9.09 -12.55
C LEU A 178 14.61 9.69 -11.33
N PHE A 179 13.32 9.96 -11.44
CA PHE A 179 12.50 10.44 -10.33
C PHE A 179 12.47 9.43 -9.17
N SER A 180 12.30 8.13 -9.49
CA SER A 180 12.37 7.05 -8.51
C SER A 180 13.75 7.00 -7.81
N ARG A 181 14.84 7.22 -8.55
CA ARG A 181 16.20 7.26 -7.99
C ARG A 181 16.42 8.43 -7.05
N GLU A 182 15.82 9.57 -7.35
CA GLU A 182 15.92 10.79 -6.52
C GLU A 182 15.14 10.65 -5.21
N LYS A 183 13.92 10.09 -5.29
CA LYS A 183 12.97 10.07 -4.17
C LYS A 183 13.07 8.83 -3.27
N LEU A 184 13.56 7.73 -3.78
CA LEU A 184 13.56 6.44 -3.08
C LEU A 184 14.97 5.97 -2.74
N ALA A 185 15.12 5.34 -1.57
CA ALA A 185 16.34 4.65 -1.20
C ALA A 185 16.70 3.56 -2.24
N PRO A 186 17.99 3.22 -2.45
CA PRO A 186 18.44 2.31 -3.51
C PRO A 186 17.70 0.96 -3.58
N TYR A 187 17.32 0.39 -2.43
CA TYR A 187 16.60 -0.88 -2.35
C TYR A 187 15.08 -0.77 -2.62
N LYS A 188 14.52 0.46 -2.60
CA LYS A 188 13.11 0.76 -2.87
C LYS A 188 12.85 1.20 -4.31
N ARG A 189 13.88 1.43 -5.12
CA ARG A 189 13.74 1.98 -6.47
C ARG A 189 12.95 1.08 -7.38
N ILE A 190 12.13 1.69 -8.22
CA ILE A 190 11.43 0.97 -9.30
C ILE A 190 12.48 0.43 -10.28
N ARG A 191 12.39 -0.86 -10.59
CA ARG A 191 13.31 -1.56 -11.49
C ARG A 191 12.70 -1.88 -12.84
N ARG A 192 11.38 -2.03 -12.88
CA ARG A 192 10.62 -2.28 -14.10
C ARG A 192 9.42 -1.36 -14.16
N LEU A 193 9.08 -0.91 -15.34
CA LEU A 193 7.97 0.01 -15.59
C LEU A 193 7.18 -0.48 -16.78
N GLN A 194 5.86 -0.46 -16.69
CA GLN A 194 4.96 -0.73 -17.80
C GLN A 194 3.85 0.31 -17.83
N PHE A 195 3.69 0.98 -18.95
CA PHE A 195 2.55 1.86 -19.16
C PHE A 195 1.33 1.03 -19.54
N SER A 196 0.25 1.16 -18.78
CA SER A 196 -1.00 0.42 -19.01
C SER A 196 -2.17 1.05 -18.28
N GLU A 197 -3.37 0.69 -18.67
CA GLU A 197 -4.53 0.86 -17.82
C GLU A 197 -4.44 -0.12 -16.64
N LEU A 198 -4.94 0.31 -15.48
CA LEU A 198 -4.92 -0.49 -14.26
C LEU A 198 -6.27 -1.20 -14.08
N PRO A 199 -6.28 -2.51 -13.78
CA PRO A 199 -7.52 -3.22 -13.48
C PRO A 199 -8.16 -2.68 -12.21
N LYS A 200 -9.46 -2.42 -12.24
CA LYS A 200 -10.21 -1.82 -11.13
C LYS A 200 -11.43 -2.63 -10.75
N THR A 201 -11.82 -2.51 -9.50
CA THR A 201 -13.14 -2.94 -9.02
C THR A 201 -14.22 -1.97 -9.51
N ILE A 202 -15.50 -2.37 -9.37
CA ILE A 202 -16.65 -1.48 -9.66
C ILE A 202 -16.56 -0.19 -8.82
N SER A 203 -15.98 -0.24 -7.63
CA SER A 203 -15.78 0.92 -6.76
C SER A 203 -14.53 1.75 -7.08
N GLY A 204 -13.81 1.44 -8.17
CA GLY A 204 -12.63 2.18 -8.63
C GLY A 204 -11.31 1.81 -7.93
N LYS A 205 -11.30 0.81 -7.03
CA LYS A 205 -10.05 0.36 -6.38
C LYS A 205 -9.20 -0.49 -7.32
N ILE A 206 -7.89 -0.27 -7.35
CA ILE A 206 -6.94 -1.03 -8.16
C ILE A 206 -6.88 -2.48 -7.67
N ARG A 207 -6.97 -3.44 -8.60
CA ARG A 207 -6.93 -4.88 -8.34
C ARG A 207 -5.51 -5.42 -8.47
N ARG A 208 -4.64 -5.11 -7.52
CA ARG A 208 -3.23 -5.56 -7.53
C ARG A 208 -3.08 -7.07 -7.64
N VAL A 209 -4.03 -7.84 -7.14
CA VAL A 209 -4.03 -9.32 -7.24
C VAL A 209 -3.98 -9.79 -8.69
N GLU A 210 -4.61 -9.08 -9.62
CA GLU A 210 -4.56 -9.41 -11.05
C GLU A 210 -3.18 -9.12 -11.64
N LEU A 211 -2.60 -7.98 -11.31
CA LEU A 211 -1.26 -7.61 -11.76
C LEU A 211 -0.19 -8.57 -11.19
N ARG A 212 -0.32 -8.97 -9.92
CA ARG A 212 0.56 -9.99 -9.33
C ARG A 212 0.44 -11.32 -10.06
N ARG A 213 -0.78 -11.77 -10.37
CA ARG A 213 -0.99 -13.00 -11.12
C ARG A 213 -0.32 -12.95 -12.49
N LEU A 214 -0.47 -11.85 -13.22
CA LEU A 214 0.19 -11.65 -14.52
C LEU A 214 1.73 -11.77 -14.40
N GLU A 215 2.33 -11.21 -13.34
CA GLU A 215 3.77 -11.33 -13.13
C GLU A 215 4.18 -12.74 -12.68
N LEU A 216 3.38 -13.44 -11.87
CA LEU A 216 3.64 -14.82 -11.47
C LEU A 216 3.60 -15.79 -12.65
N GLU A 217 2.68 -15.62 -13.60
CA GLU A 217 2.58 -16.43 -14.83
C GLU A 217 3.83 -16.30 -15.73
N ARG A 218 4.65 -15.27 -15.52
CA ARG A 218 5.92 -15.00 -16.23
C ARG A 218 7.16 -15.57 -15.53
N THR A 219 6.99 -16.17 -14.35
CA THR A 219 8.10 -16.79 -13.60
C THR A 219 8.59 -18.08 -14.28
N PRO A 220 9.93 -18.46 -14.22
CA PRO A 220 10.97 -17.86 -13.39
C PRO A 220 11.74 -16.70 -14.02
N GLN A 221 11.70 -16.53 -15.32
CA GLN A 221 12.38 -15.43 -16.00
C GLN A 221 11.38 -14.68 -16.87
N PRO A 222 10.89 -13.51 -16.41
CA PRO A 222 9.97 -12.74 -17.21
C PRO A 222 10.64 -12.29 -18.51
N ALA A 223 10.15 -12.79 -19.66
CA ALA A 223 10.48 -12.19 -20.92
C ALA A 223 9.93 -10.75 -20.94
N ARG A 224 10.71 -9.82 -21.49
CA ARG A 224 10.28 -8.42 -21.59
C ARG A 224 9.02 -8.32 -22.46
N LEU A 225 7.99 -7.64 -21.97
CA LEU A 225 6.77 -7.38 -22.72
C LEU A 225 6.92 -6.14 -23.61
N PRO A 226 6.14 -6.04 -24.69
CA PRO A 226 6.03 -4.80 -25.45
C PRO A 226 5.57 -3.65 -24.53
N GLY A 227 6.28 -2.50 -24.60
CA GLY A 227 5.99 -1.35 -23.73
C GLY A 227 6.45 -1.51 -22.27
N GLU A 228 7.20 -2.54 -21.95
CA GLU A 228 7.88 -2.70 -20.67
C GLU A 228 9.30 -2.16 -20.75
N TYR A 229 9.66 -1.33 -19.79
CA TYR A 229 10.97 -0.70 -19.65
C TYR A 229 11.66 -1.18 -18.38
N TRP A 230 12.96 -1.35 -18.44
CA TRP A 230 13.79 -1.75 -17.31
C TRP A 230 14.75 -0.63 -16.96
N GLU A 231 15.01 -0.41 -15.67
CA GLU A 231 15.89 0.67 -15.20
C GLU A 231 17.29 0.62 -15.84
N GLU A 232 17.80 -0.57 -16.07
CA GLU A 232 19.11 -0.83 -16.69
C GLU A 232 19.20 -0.39 -18.15
N ASP A 233 18.10 -0.17 -18.83
CA ASP A 233 18.10 0.38 -20.20
C ASP A 233 18.52 1.86 -20.23
N PHE A 234 18.51 2.52 -19.06
CA PHE A 234 18.75 3.95 -18.90
C PHE A 234 19.90 4.24 -17.90
N ALA A 235 20.71 3.21 -17.59
CA ALA A 235 21.82 3.32 -16.62
C ALA A 235 23.07 3.95 -17.27
#